data_e1cf5962ff7eb9a43f9f555cf606f5db
#
_entry.id   e1cf5962ff7eb9a43f9f555cf606f5db
#
_cell.length_a   1.000
_cell.length_b   1.000
_cell.length_c   1.000
_cell.angle_alpha   90.00
_cell.angle_beta   90.00
_cell.angle_gamma   90.00
#
_symmetry.space_group_name_H-M   'P 1'
#
loop_
_entity.id
_entity.type
_entity.pdbx_description
1 polymer ?
#
loop_
_entity_poly.entity_id
_entity_poly.type
_entity_poly.pdbx_seq_one_letter_code
_entity_poly.pdbx_strand_id
1 'polypeptide(L)'
;DLTVGYLPQQMNLSDTRTVMEEAEQAFSHIFELQSRIERMNTELSERTDYESEYYQELIERVSNANEQLALIGASNYQAEIEKTLIGLGFTREDFGRDTSEFSGGWRMRIELAKLLLQRPDVLLLDEPTNHLDAESIDWLEQHLQQYPGTVIAITHDRYFLDRVCSEIVEIDNRQIYQYKGNYSYYLEKRQERIEAKTVEIERANNLYRTELE
;
A
#
# COMPACT_ATOMS: atom_id res chain seq x y z
N ASP A 1 7.64 8.53 12.77
CA ASP A 1 6.22 8.77 12.40
C ASP A 1 5.74 7.62 11.54
N LEU A 2 4.53 7.13 11.84
CA LEU A 2 3.90 6.03 11.09
C LEU A 2 3.40 6.54 9.74
N THR A 3 3.79 5.89 8.65
CA THR A 3 3.33 6.22 7.30
C THR A 3 2.12 5.37 6.93
N VAL A 4 1.08 6.00 6.35
CA VAL A 4 -0.16 5.33 5.93
C VAL A 4 -0.38 5.58 4.45
N GLY A 5 -0.54 4.52 3.69
CA GLY A 5 -0.92 4.56 2.29
C GLY A 5 -2.34 4.05 2.08
N TYR A 6 -3.11 4.74 1.23
CA TYR A 6 -4.50 4.40 0.94
C TYR A 6 -4.77 4.35 -0.56
N LEU A 7 -5.41 3.28 -1.02
CA LEU A 7 -5.90 3.15 -2.39
C LEU A 7 -7.40 3.46 -2.42
N PRO A 8 -7.80 4.67 -2.87
CA PRO A 8 -9.23 5.02 -2.99
C PRO A 8 -9.87 4.35 -4.21
N GLN A 9 -11.20 4.19 -4.18
CA GLN A 9 -11.96 3.61 -5.30
C GLN A 9 -12.03 4.52 -6.54
N GLN A 10 -11.86 5.84 -6.37
CA GLN A 10 -11.85 6.81 -7.48
C GLN A 10 -10.59 7.66 -7.42
N MET A 11 -9.93 7.79 -8.55
CA MET A 11 -8.64 8.46 -8.65
C MET A 11 -8.60 9.55 -9.70
N ASN A 12 -7.85 10.62 -9.39
CA ASN A 12 -7.48 11.68 -10.31
C ASN A 12 -5.98 11.56 -10.61
N LEU A 13 -5.64 10.78 -11.63
CA LEU A 13 -4.28 10.79 -12.16
C LEU A 13 -4.04 12.04 -13.02
N SER A 14 -2.79 12.50 -13.02
CA SER A 14 -2.34 13.51 -13.96
C SER A 14 -2.34 12.94 -15.39
N ASP A 15 -3.02 13.58 -16.32
CA ASP A 15 -3.09 13.16 -17.73
C ASP A 15 -1.86 13.59 -18.55
N THR A 16 -0.82 14.14 -17.92
CA THR A 16 0.34 14.77 -18.57
C THR A 16 1.63 13.95 -18.46
N ARG A 17 1.58 12.77 -17.86
CA ARG A 17 2.76 11.93 -17.63
C ARG A 17 2.61 10.58 -18.29
N THR A 18 3.74 9.98 -18.65
CA THR A 18 3.80 8.59 -19.05
C THR A 18 3.59 7.64 -17.83
N VAL A 19 3.31 6.36 -18.09
CA VAL A 19 3.16 5.33 -17.05
C VAL A 19 4.40 5.28 -16.16
N MET A 20 5.60 5.33 -16.76
CA MET A 20 6.86 5.30 -16.00
C MET A 20 7.04 6.54 -15.14
N GLU A 21 6.86 7.73 -15.71
CA GLU A 21 6.97 9.01 -15.00
C GLU A 21 5.97 9.12 -13.84
N GLU A 22 4.78 8.57 -14.02
CA GLU A 22 3.77 8.55 -12.95
C GLU A 22 4.17 7.58 -11.83
N ALA A 23 4.68 6.40 -12.17
CA ALA A 23 5.17 5.44 -11.17
C ALA A 23 6.42 5.96 -10.42
N GLU A 24 7.28 6.74 -11.09
CA GLU A 24 8.45 7.39 -10.47
C GLU A 24 8.06 8.39 -9.37
N GLN A 25 6.82 8.91 -9.38
CA GLN A 25 6.35 9.80 -8.31
C GLN A 25 6.34 9.10 -6.92
N ALA A 26 6.31 7.78 -6.87
CA ALA A 26 6.49 7.03 -5.62
C ALA A 26 7.84 7.30 -4.94
N PHE A 27 8.84 7.71 -5.72
CA PHE A 27 10.21 8.00 -5.29
C PHE A 27 10.55 9.49 -5.31
N SER A 28 9.56 10.38 -5.33
CA SER A 28 9.76 11.85 -5.37
C SER A 28 10.68 12.34 -4.25
N HIS A 29 10.59 11.74 -3.06
CA HIS A 29 11.47 12.07 -1.92
C HIS A 29 12.95 11.77 -2.19
N ILE A 30 13.26 10.75 -3.03
CA ILE A 30 14.65 10.44 -3.44
C ILE A 30 15.16 11.53 -4.38
N PHE A 31 14.35 11.93 -5.36
CA PHE A 31 14.74 12.99 -6.30
C PHE A 31 14.89 14.34 -5.60
N GLU A 32 14.02 14.65 -4.64
CA GLU A 32 14.16 15.85 -3.81
C GLU A 32 15.45 15.82 -2.98
N LEU A 33 15.81 14.69 -2.41
CA LEU A 33 17.04 14.51 -1.65
C LEU A 33 18.27 14.65 -2.55
N GLN A 34 18.26 14.03 -3.73
CA GLN A 34 19.34 14.18 -4.73
C GLN A 34 19.52 15.64 -5.18
N SER A 35 18.42 16.32 -5.52
CA SER A 35 18.46 17.74 -5.91
C SER A 35 18.96 18.63 -4.77
N ARG A 36 18.65 18.30 -3.53
CA ARG A 36 19.15 19.00 -2.34
C ARG A 36 20.66 18.80 -2.18
N ILE A 37 21.15 17.56 -2.37
CA ILE A 37 22.58 17.25 -2.33
C ILE A 37 23.33 18.02 -3.42
N GLU A 38 22.83 18.04 -4.65
CA GLU A 38 23.43 18.78 -5.76
C GLU A 38 23.53 20.27 -5.48
N ARG A 39 22.46 20.88 -4.95
CA ARG A 39 22.48 22.31 -4.57
C ARG A 39 23.52 22.60 -3.47
N MET A 40 23.58 21.75 -2.44
CA MET A 40 24.57 21.90 -1.37
C MET A 40 26.00 21.70 -1.87
N ASN A 41 26.24 20.76 -2.78
CA ASN A 41 27.56 20.57 -3.41
C ASN A 41 27.96 21.76 -4.29
N THR A 42 27.04 22.34 -5.05
CA THR A 42 27.28 23.55 -5.84
C THR A 42 27.65 24.70 -4.90
N GLU A 43 26.91 24.90 -3.83
CA GLU A 43 27.20 25.93 -2.83
C GLU A 43 28.58 25.73 -2.21
N LEU A 44 28.96 24.51 -1.84
CA LEU A 44 30.31 24.20 -1.32
C LEU A 44 31.42 24.54 -2.33
N SER A 45 31.19 24.30 -3.63
CA SER A 45 32.16 24.55 -4.69
C SER A 45 32.38 26.03 -4.98
N GLU A 46 31.38 26.89 -4.75
CA GLU A 46 31.41 28.34 -4.98
C GLU A 46 31.96 29.11 -3.78
N ARG A 47 32.00 28.50 -2.59
CA ARG A 47 32.48 29.16 -1.35
C ARG A 47 33.99 29.06 -1.21
N THR A 48 34.55 30.11 -0.64
CA THR A 48 36.01 30.22 -0.34
C THR A 48 36.31 30.36 1.14
N ASP A 49 35.29 30.40 1.99
CA ASP A 49 35.37 30.60 3.44
C ASP A 49 35.47 29.24 4.19
N TYR A 50 36.43 28.44 3.84
CA TYR A 50 36.59 27.04 4.30
C TYR A 50 36.67 26.86 5.82
N GLU A 51 37.06 27.89 6.58
CA GLU A 51 37.18 27.88 8.04
C GLU A 51 35.91 28.35 8.76
N SER A 52 34.86 28.77 8.00
CA SER A 52 33.62 29.24 8.61
C SER A 52 32.82 28.10 9.22
N GLU A 53 32.15 28.35 10.34
CA GLU A 53 31.23 27.40 10.98
C GLU A 53 30.15 26.91 10.00
N TYR A 54 29.61 27.82 9.20
CA TYR A 54 28.64 27.49 8.17
C TYR A 54 29.17 26.52 7.09
N TYR A 55 30.44 26.68 6.66
CA TYR A 55 31.05 25.75 5.71
C TYR A 55 31.18 24.34 6.30
N GLN A 56 31.53 24.21 7.54
CA GLN A 56 31.62 22.92 8.26
C GLN A 56 30.25 22.29 8.45
N GLU A 57 29.23 23.06 8.83
CA GLU A 57 27.84 22.62 8.92
C GLU A 57 27.31 22.12 7.55
N LEU A 58 27.65 22.81 6.48
CA LEU A 58 27.24 22.43 5.14
C LEU A 58 27.84 21.09 4.70
N ILE A 59 29.11 20.83 5.05
CA ILE A 59 29.76 19.52 4.83
C ILE A 59 29.03 18.42 5.59
N GLU A 60 28.70 18.64 6.87
CA GLU A 60 27.97 17.66 7.66
C GLU A 60 26.57 17.37 7.08
N ARG A 61 25.87 18.40 6.63
CA ARG A 61 24.56 18.27 5.99
C ARG A 61 24.63 17.46 4.68
N VAL A 62 25.67 17.66 3.87
CA VAL A 62 25.90 16.86 2.66
C VAL A 62 26.20 15.41 3.02
N SER A 63 27.05 15.17 4.02
CA SER A 63 27.38 13.82 4.49
C SER A 63 26.13 13.07 4.95
N ASN A 64 25.34 13.69 5.83
CA ASN A 64 24.10 13.11 6.36
C ASN A 64 23.07 12.83 5.27
N ALA A 65 22.95 13.74 4.27
CA ALA A 65 22.04 13.55 3.15
C ALA A 65 22.48 12.40 2.23
N ASN A 66 23.80 12.23 2.00
CA ASN A 66 24.32 11.09 1.24
C ASN A 66 24.12 9.75 1.97
N GLU A 67 24.30 9.73 3.31
CA GLU A 67 24.00 8.55 4.12
C GLU A 67 22.52 8.16 4.02
N GLN A 68 21.61 9.13 4.11
CA GLN A 68 20.19 8.91 3.92
C GLN A 68 19.89 8.32 2.53
N LEU A 69 20.49 8.88 1.47
CA LEU A 69 20.32 8.39 0.11
C LEU A 69 20.80 6.94 -0.06
N ALA A 70 21.92 6.60 0.57
CA ALA A 70 22.47 5.24 0.57
C ALA A 70 21.57 4.25 1.31
N LEU A 71 21.01 4.63 2.46
CA LEU A 71 20.09 3.81 3.25
C LEU A 71 18.77 3.51 2.52
N ILE A 72 18.27 4.46 1.74
CA ILE A 72 17.02 4.30 0.96
C ILE A 72 17.21 3.31 -0.21
N GLY A 73 18.46 2.95 -0.57
CA GLY A 73 18.73 2.03 -1.67
C GLY A 73 18.38 2.61 -3.05
N ALA A 74 18.60 3.91 -3.23
CA ALA A 74 18.24 4.69 -4.41
C ALA A 74 18.83 4.19 -5.75
N SER A 75 19.73 3.21 -5.73
CA SER A 75 20.41 2.70 -6.93
C SER A 75 19.58 1.73 -7.78
N ASN A 76 18.42 1.25 -7.30
CA ASN A 76 17.65 0.19 -7.98
C ASN A 76 16.16 0.48 -8.18
N TYR A 77 15.71 1.73 -7.98
CA TYR A 77 14.29 2.08 -8.04
C TYR A 77 13.66 1.79 -9.41
N GLN A 78 14.40 1.98 -10.52
CA GLN A 78 13.88 1.71 -11.86
C GLN A 78 13.53 0.23 -12.05
N ALA A 79 14.38 -0.68 -11.60
CA ALA A 79 14.11 -2.12 -11.68
C ALA A 79 12.90 -2.52 -10.80
N GLU A 80 12.72 -1.88 -9.65
CA GLU A 80 11.54 -2.09 -8.80
C GLU A 80 10.27 -1.58 -9.45
N ILE A 81 10.30 -0.41 -10.08
CA ILE A 81 9.17 0.13 -10.85
C ILE A 81 8.79 -0.83 -11.98
N GLU A 82 9.76 -1.21 -12.83
CA GLU A 82 9.51 -2.16 -13.92
C GLU A 82 8.89 -3.46 -13.42
N LYS A 83 9.47 -4.06 -12.38
CA LYS A 83 8.96 -5.31 -11.77
C LYS A 83 7.52 -5.16 -11.28
N THR A 84 7.20 -4.05 -10.64
CA THR A 84 5.87 -3.80 -10.08
C THR A 84 4.85 -3.55 -11.19
N LEU A 85 5.18 -2.75 -12.19
CA LEU A 85 4.31 -2.49 -13.33
C LEU A 85 4.06 -3.76 -14.15
N ILE A 86 5.08 -4.57 -14.43
CA ILE A 86 4.93 -5.85 -15.12
C ILE A 86 4.05 -6.80 -14.30
N GLY A 87 4.26 -6.88 -12.99
CA GLY A 87 3.42 -7.68 -12.09
C GLY A 87 1.96 -7.28 -12.10
N LEU A 88 1.66 -6.01 -12.34
CA LEU A 88 0.30 -5.48 -12.49
C LEU A 88 -0.22 -5.49 -13.94
N GLY A 89 0.47 -6.20 -14.85
CA GLY A 89 0.01 -6.50 -16.20
C GLY A 89 0.46 -5.52 -17.28
N PHE A 90 1.27 -4.50 -16.98
CA PHE A 90 1.85 -3.62 -17.99
C PHE A 90 2.98 -4.33 -18.76
N THR A 91 3.12 -3.99 -20.02
CA THR A 91 4.26 -4.37 -20.85
C THR A 91 5.30 -3.25 -20.88
N ARG A 92 6.53 -3.56 -21.29
CA ARG A 92 7.56 -2.52 -21.44
C ARG A 92 7.20 -1.46 -22.48
N GLU A 93 6.39 -1.81 -23.47
CA GLU A 93 5.88 -0.88 -24.49
C GLU A 93 4.92 0.15 -23.90
N ASP A 94 4.22 -0.20 -22.81
CA ASP A 94 3.28 0.70 -22.13
C ASP A 94 3.99 1.79 -21.31
N PHE A 95 5.24 1.59 -20.90
CA PHE A 95 5.93 2.49 -19.99
C PHE A 95 6.10 3.92 -20.53
N GLY A 96 6.28 4.06 -21.81
CA GLY A 96 6.41 5.36 -22.49
C GLY A 96 5.10 5.96 -22.97
N ARG A 97 3.95 5.32 -22.75
CA ARG A 97 2.64 5.81 -23.16
C ARG A 97 2.04 6.73 -22.10
N ASP A 98 1.28 7.74 -22.55
CA ASP A 98 0.60 8.66 -21.66
C ASP A 98 -0.48 7.95 -20.83
N THR A 99 -0.59 8.31 -19.55
CA THR A 99 -1.60 7.75 -18.65
C THR A 99 -3.04 8.02 -19.14
N SER A 100 -3.25 9.09 -19.90
CA SER A 100 -4.54 9.42 -20.52
C SER A 100 -5.02 8.41 -21.56
N GLU A 101 -4.12 7.62 -22.14
CA GLU A 101 -4.46 6.58 -23.13
C GLU A 101 -5.09 5.34 -22.48
N PHE A 102 -5.02 5.21 -21.17
CA PHE A 102 -5.45 4.05 -20.43
C PHE A 102 -6.85 4.22 -19.84
N SER A 103 -7.60 3.12 -19.77
CA SER A 103 -8.90 3.09 -19.09
C SER A 103 -8.75 3.32 -17.59
N GLY A 104 -9.86 3.66 -16.91
CA GLY A 104 -9.86 3.86 -15.46
C GLY A 104 -9.29 2.69 -14.66
N GLY A 105 -9.56 1.45 -15.08
CA GLY A 105 -9.03 0.25 -14.44
C GLY A 105 -7.50 0.13 -14.56
N TRP A 106 -6.93 0.49 -15.70
CA TRP A 106 -5.48 0.51 -15.89
C TRP A 106 -4.82 1.65 -15.11
N ARG A 107 -5.45 2.82 -15.07
CA ARG A 107 -5.00 3.94 -14.25
C ARG A 107 -4.98 3.59 -12.76
N MET A 108 -5.96 2.79 -12.32
CA MET A 108 -6.01 2.26 -10.96
C MET A 108 -4.82 1.34 -10.64
N ARG A 109 -4.37 0.52 -11.61
CA ARG A 109 -3.17 -0.31 -11.49
C ARG A 109 -1.90 0.55 -11.32
N ILE A 110 -1.80 1.69 -12.00
CA ILE A 110 -0.67 2.63 -11.84
C ILE A 110 -0.63 3.17 -10.39
N GLU A 111 -1.77 3.57 -9.85
CA GLU A 111 -1.83 4.07 -8.48
C GLU A 111 -1.51 2.97 -7.45
N LEU A 112 -2.02 1.76 -7.67
CA LEU A 112 -1.65 0.62 -6.85
C LEU A 112 -0.13 0.38 -6.91
N ALA A 113 0.49 0.46 -8.10
CA ALA A 113 1.94 0.36 -8.25
C ALA A 113 2.68 1.42 -7.41
N LYS A 114 2.28 2.69 -7.51
CA LYS A 114 2.86 3.79 -6.73
C LYS A 114 2.77 3.53 -5.24
N LEU A 115 1.61 3.10 -4.78
CA LEU A 115 1.36 2.83 -3.38
C LEU A 115 2.23 1.68 -2.85
N LEU A 116 2.36 0.58 -3.60
CA LEU A 116 3.22 -0.54 -3.25
C LEU A 116 4.71 -0.16 -3.23
N LEU A 117 5.14 0.69 -4.17
CA LEU A 117 6.52 1.18 -4.27
C LEU A 117 6.89 2.14 -3.12
N GLN A 118 5.94 2.91 -2.61
CA GLN A 118 6.14 3.79 -1.44
C GLN A 118 6.38 3.04 -0.15
N ARG A 119 5.94 1.78 -0.06
CA ARG A 119 6.10 0.89 1.11
C ARG A 119 5.69 1.53 2.44
N PRO A 120 4.47 2.08 2.56
CA PRO A 120 4.02 2.66 3.84
C PRO A 120 3.97 1.60 4.95
N ASP A 121 4.10 2.03 6.22
CA ASP A 121 4.00 1.13 7.38
C ASP A 121 2.63 0.48 7.49
N VAL A 122 1.57 1.20 7.08
CA VAL A 122 0.20 0.70 6.99
C VAL A 122 -0.35 0.93 5.59
N LEU A 123 -0.76 -0.13 4.95
CA LEU A 123 -1.34 -0.15 3.60
C LEU A 123 -2.84 -0.43 3.69
N LEU A 124 -3.66 0.53 3.26
CA LEU A 124 -5.11 0.42 3.22
C LEU A 124 -5.58 0.20 1.78
N LEU A 125 -6.21 -0.94 1.51
CA LEU A 125 -6.66 -1.34 0.18
C LEU A 125 -8.18 -1.52 0.18
N ASP A 126 -8.87 -0.79 -0.69
CA ASP A 126 -10.31 -0.93 -0.92
C ASP A 126 -10.55 -1.59 -2.27
N GLU A 127 -11.06 -2.84 -2.24
CA GLU A 127 -11.29 -3.68 -3.42
C GLU A 127 -10.08 -3.78 -4.38
N PRO A 128 -8.88 -4.16 -3.88
CA PRO A 128 -7.65 -4.08 -4.68
C PRO A 128 -7.59 -5.06 -5.85
N THR A 129 -8.43 -6.11 -5.85
CA THR A 129 -8.50 -7.09 -6.94
C THR A 129 -9.40 -6.65 -8.09
N ASN A 130 -10.23 -5.61 -7.88
CA ASN A 130 -11.03 -5.04 -8.95
C ASN A 130 -10.12 -4.52 -10.07
N HIS A 131 -10.48 -4.79 -11.31
CA HIS A 131 -9.72 -4.39 -12.50
C HIS A 131 -8.39 -5.13 -12.73
N LEU A 132 -8.06 -6.16 -11.93
CA LEU A 132 -6.91 -7.02 -12.16
C LEU A 132 -7.33 -8.31 -12.87
N ASP A 133 -6.46 -8.80 -13.74
CA ASP A 133 -6.56 -10.15 -14.29
C ASP A 133 -5.95 -11.18 -13.31
N ALA A 134 -6.15 -12.47 -13.60
CA ALA A 134 -5.73 -13.55 -12.71
C ALA A 134 -4.22 -13.55 -12.42
N GLU A 135 -3.39 -13.22 -13.41
CA GLU A 135 -1.92 -13.16 -13.24
C GLU A 135 -1.51 -11.99 -12.34
N SER A 136 -2.15 -10.84 -12.52
CA SER A 136 -1.91 -9.66 -11.67
C SER A 136 -2.41 -9.88 -10.23
N ILE A 137 -3.51 -10.60 -10.03
CA ILE A 137 -4.00 -10.98 -8.70
C ILE A 137 -2.99 -11.92 -8.03
N ASP A 138 -2.53 -12.97 -8.70
CA ASP A 138 -1.53 -13.89 -8.16
C ASP A 138 -0.23 -13.17 -7.78
N TRP A 139 0.23 -12.24 -8.61
CA TRP A 139 1.40 -11.42 -8.30
C TRP A 139 1.17 -10.52 -7.07
N LEU A 140 0.00 -9.86 -6.99
CA LEU A 140 -0.35 -8.99 -5.87
C LEU A 140 -0.42 -9.79 -4.55
N GLU A 141 -1.04 -10.98 -4.57
CA GLU A 141 -1.12 -11.87 -3.41
C GLU A 141 0.29 -12.22 -2.89
N GLN A 142 1.21 -12.62 -3.78
CA GLN A 142 2.60 -12.94 -3.41
C GLN A 142 3.33 -11.72 -2.86
N HIS A 143 3.11 -10.54 -3.45
CA HIS A 143 3.71 -9.29 -3.00
C HIS A 143 3.24 -8.92 -1.59
N LEU A 144 1.93 -9.01 -1.33
CA LEU A 144 1.33 -8.68 -0.04
C LEU A 144 1.68 -9.67 1.07
N GLN A 145 1.86 -10.96 0.74
CA GLN A 145 2.35 -11.97 1.71
C GLN A 145 3.76 -11.65 2.23
N GLN A 146 4.58 -10.97 1.44
CA GLN A 146 5.95 -10.58 1.77
C GLN A 146 6.04 -9.12 2.22
N TYR A 147 4.92 -8.42 2.31
CA TYR A 147 4.90 -7.01 2.66
C TYR A 147 5.37 -6.79 4.11
N PRO A 148 6.36 -5.92 4.35
CA PRO A 148 6.97 -5.77 5.68
C PRO A 148 6.09 -5.00 6.68
N GLY A 149 5.09 -4.24 6.19
CA GLY A 149 4.16 -3.46 6.99
C GLY A 149 2.84 -4.18 7.28
N THR A 150 1.90 -3.43 7.84
CA THR A 150 0.53 -3.91 8.07
C THR A 150 -0.33 -3.66 6.84
N VAL A 151 -1.02 -4.68 6.36
CA VAL A 151 -1.99 -4.57 5.26
C VAL A 151 -3.41 -4.71 5.80
N ILE A 152 -4.26 -3.75 5.51
CA ILE A 152 -5.70 -3.78 5.81
C ILE A 152 -6.43 -3.71 4.47
N ALA A 153 -7.17 -4.76 4.13
CA ALA A 153 -7.91 -4.84 2.88
C ALA A 153 -9.40 -5.04 3.12
N ILE A 154 -10.22 -4.35 2.33
CA ILE A 154 -11.65 -4.58 2.20
C ILE A 154 -11.87 -5.15 0.81
N THR A 155 -12.44 -6.36 0.72
CA THR A 155 -12.72 -7.00 -0.57
C THR A 155 -13.81 -8.06 -0.46
N HIS A 156 -14.49 -8.30 -1.56
CA HIS A 156 -15.42 -9.42 -1.72
C HIS A 156 -14.76 -10.69 -2.30
N ASP A 157 -13.50 -10.60 -2.67
CA ASP A 157 -12.74 -11.74 -3.20
C ASP A 157 -12.31 -12.70 -2.08
N ARG A 158 -13.05 -13.80 -1.96
CA ARG A 158 -12.86 -14.82 -0.91
C ARG A 158 -11.53 -15.55 -1.06
N TYR A 159 -11.07 -15.76 -2.29
CA TYR A 159 -9.79 -16.43 -2.56
C TYR A 159 -8.61 -15.57 -2.14
N PHE A 160 -8.70 -14.28 -2.46
CA PHE A 160 -7.72 -13.29 -2.00
C PHE A 160 -7.64 -13.25 -0.47
N LEU A 161 -8.79 -13.15 0.22
CA LEU A 161 -8.85 -13.14 1.68
C LEU A 161 -8.25 -14.40 2.29
N ASP A 162 -8.53 -15.56 1.71
CA ASP A 162 -8.05 -16.85 2.23
C ASP A 162 -6.54 -17.03 2.09
N ARG A 163 -5.93 -16.42 1.05
CA ARG A 163 -4.50 -16.53 0.75
C ARG A 163 -3.64 -15.45 1.42
N VAL A 164 -4.17 -14.24 1.56
CA VAL A 164 -3.40 -13.07 2.01
C VAL A 164 -3.62 -12.74 3.47
N CYS A 165 -4.84 -12.92 3.99
CA CYS A 165 -5.20 -12.48 5.33
C CYS A 165 -4.86 -13.51 6.40
N SER A 166 -4.20 -13.04 7.46
CA SER A 166 -3.95 -13.81 8.70
C SER A 166 -5.02 -13.54 9.77
N GLU A 167 -5.83 -12.53 9.57
CA GLU A 167 -6.85 -12.08 10.50
C GLU A 167 -8.01 -11.43 9.76
N ILE A 168 -9.23 -11.69 10.20
CA ILE A 168 -10.47 -11.11 9.68
C ILE A 168 -11.13 -10.29 10.77
N VAL A 169 -11.52 -9.07 10.43
CA VAL A 169 -12.29 -8.18 11.28
C VAL A 169 -13.68 -8.01 10.68
N GLU A 170 -14.71 -8.44 11.39
CA GLU A 170 -16.11 -8.29 10.99
C GLU A 170 -16.77 -7.18 11.80
N ILE A 171 -17.46 -6.29 11.11
CA ILE A 171 -18.31 -5.27 11.73
C ILE A 171 -19.76 -5.70 11.54
N ASP A 172 -20.43 -6.08 12.64
CA ASP A 172 -21.81 -6.53 12.65
C ASP A 172 -22.57 -5.92 13.82
N ASN A 173 -23.75 -5.35 13.56
CA ASN A 173 -24.63 -4.75 14.57
C ASN A 173 -23.91 -3.76 15.52
N ARG A 174 -23.03 -2.91 14.99
CA ARG A 174 -22.21 -1.92 15.73
C ARG A 174 -21.20 -2.57 16.69
N GLN A 175 -20.88 -3.84 16.52
CA GLN A 175 -19.85 -4.56 17.25
C GLN A 175 -18.75 -4.99 16.30
N ILE A 176 -17.54 -5.09 16.82
CA ILE A 176 -16.37 -5.56 16.10
C ILE A 176 -16.05 -6.96 16.60
N TYR A 177 -15.94 -7.89 15.67
CA TYR A 177 -15.53 -9.27 15.93
C TYR A 177 -14.22 -9.55 15.20
N GLN A 178 -13.25 -10.09 15.90
CA GLN A 178 -11.91 -10.35 15.42
C GLN A 178 -11.67 -11.86 15.38
N TYR A 179 -11.24 -12.36 14.22
CA TYR A 179 -10.98 -13.78 14.00
C TYR A 179 -9.54 -13.94 13.51
N LYS A 180 -8.71 -14.57 14.34
CA LYS A 180 -7.31 -14.87 14.01
C LYS A 180 -7.24 -16.11 13.14
N GLY A 181 -7.18 -15.93 11.86
CA GLY A 181 -7.17 -16.98 10.84
C GLY A 181 -7.53 -16.43 9.47
N ASN A 182 -7.55 -17.32 8.48
CA ASN A 182 -7.94 -17.01 7.11
C ASN A 182 -9.49 -16.94 6.97
N TYR A 183 -9.95 -16.70 5.74
CA TYR A 183 -11.38 -16.55 5.48
C TYR A 183 -12.19 -17.83 5.78
N SER A 184 -11.64 -19.00 5.48
CA SER A 184 -12.30 -20.30 5.79
C SER A 184 -12.50 -20.48 7.29
N TYR A 185 -11.50 -20.17 8.10
CA TYR A 185 -11.60 -20.18 9.56
C TYR A 185 -12.64 -19.19 10.09
N TYR A 186 -12.66 -17.98 9.52
CA TYR A 186 -13.66 -16.97 9.86
C TYR A 186 -15.08 -17.47 9.63
N LEU A 187 -15.36 -18.11 8.48
CA LEU A 187 -16.70 -18.63 8.17
C LEU A 187 -17.17 -19.67 9.20
N GLU A 188 -16.30 -20.58 9.59
CA GLU A 188 -16.59 -21.59 10.61
C GLU A 188 -16.93 -20.92 11.96
N LYS A 189 -16.08 -20.03 12.44
CA LYS A 189 -16.27 -19.36 13.72
C LYS A 189 -17.45 -18.39 13.74
N ARG A 190 -17.73 -17.75 12.63
CA ARG A 190 -18.93 -16.91 12.46
C ARG A 190 -20.20 -17.75 12.58
N GLN A 191 -20.22 -18.94 11.96
CA GLN A 191 -21.36 -19.83 12.01
C GLN A 191 -21.61 -20.32 13.46
N GLU A 192 -20.57 -20.76 14.16
CA GLU A 192 -20.65 -21.14 15.58
C GLU A 192 -21.24 -20.01 16.45
N ARG A 193 -20.77 -18.76 16.22
CA ARG A 193 -21.27 -17.58 16.94
C ARG A 193 -22.75 -17.32 16.68
N ILE A 194 -23.20 -17.45 15.44
CA ILE A 194 -24.62 -17.22 15.06
C ILE A 194 -25.50 -18.27 15.70
N GLU A 195 -25.10 -19.54 15.66
CA GLU A 195 -25.82 -20.66 16.28
C GLU A 195 -25.95 -20.49 17.79
N ALA A 196 -24.85 -20.12 18.45
CA ALA A 196 -24.88 -19.83 19.91
C ALA A 196 -25.82 -18.71 20.26
N LYS A 197 -25.83 -17.59 19.51
CA LYS A 197 -26.78 -16.47 19.72
C LYS A 197 -28.22 -16.90 19.48
N THR A 198 -28.49 -17.73 18.49
CA THR A 198 -29.85 -18.20 18.21
C THR A 198 -30.39 -19.03 19.38
N VAL A 199 -29.57 -19.94 19.90
CA VAL A 199 -29.94 -20.76 21.08
C VAL A 199 -30.18 -19.88 22.32
N GLU A 200 -29.37 -18.86 22.54
CA GLU A 200 -29.54 -17.92 23.64
C GLU A 200 -30.85 -17.14 23.54
N ILE A 201 -31.18 -16.62 22.37
CA ILE A 201 -32.44 -15.92 22.08
C ILE A 201 -33.65 -16.85 22.29
N GLU A 202 -33.59 -18.10 21.83
CA GLU A 202 -34.66 -19.06 22.03
C GLU A 202 -34.87 -19.37 23.53
N ARG A 203 -33.78 -19.54 24.30
CA ARG A 203 -33.85 -19.74 25.76
C ARG A 203 -34.48 -18.54 26.47
N ALA A 204 -34.06 -17.34 26.12
CA ALA A 204 -34.61 -16.09 26.66
C ALA A 204 -36.11 -15.96 26.33
N ASN A 205 -36.53 -16.23 25.11
CA ASN A 205 -37.92 -16.21 24.69
C ASN A 205 -38.79 -17.25 25.43
N ASN A 206 -38.26 -18.46 25.65
CA ASN A 206 -38.95 -19.49 26.36
C ASN A 206 -39.12 -19.14 27.86
N LEU A 207 -38.09 -18.57 28.50
CA LEU A 207 -38.16 -18.06 29.86
C LEU A 207 -39.21 -16.98 30.00
N TYR A 208 -39.22 -16.00 29.09
CA TYR A 208 -40.17 -14.92 29.08
C TYR A 208 -41.63 -15.39 28.93
N ARG A 209 -41.88 -16.42 28.11
CA ARG A 209 -43.22 -17.04 27.98
C ARG A 209 -43.68 -17.74 29.27
N THR A 210 -42.72 -18.42 29.94
CA THR A 210 -43.05 -19.12 31.19
C THR A 210 -43.33 -18.17 32.36
N GLU A 211 -42.78 -16.94 32.34
CA GLU A 211 -43.05 -15.92 33.36
C GLU A 211 -44.37 -15.20 33.16
N LEU A 212 -44.97 -15.27 31.96
CA LEU A 212 -46.23 -14.64 31.61
C LEU A 212 -47.47 -15.55 31.84
N GLU A 213 -47.26 -16.84 32.06
CA GLU A 213 -48.27 -17.84 32.46
C GLU A 213 -48.38 -17.93 33.98
#